data_6b2680ce28380d2eb69bfee5387ea730
#
_entry.id   6b2680ce28380d2eb69bfee5387ea730
#
_cell.length_a   1.000
_cell.length_b   1.000
_cell.length_c   1.000
_cell.angle_alpha   90.00
_cell.angle_beta   90.00
_cell.angle_gamma   90.00
#
_symmetry.space_group_name_H-M   'P 1'
#
loop_
_entity.id
_entity.type
_entity.pdbx_description
1 polymer ?
#
loop_
_entity_poly.entity_id
_entity_poly.type
_entity_poly.pdbx_seq_one_letter_code
_entity_poly.pdbx_strand_id
1 'polypeptide(L)'
;MLLTIAAVVLVGCAPVQPTSQQQESSQNSTFKIGYSQFTAGIDPAKDWEGWYTIRFGIGETLFRLTKDFDVEPWLASSYKKIDDQTWEIHLKENLTFSNGNAVTSDAVIASLQRVGENHKSGKIFKTATYTANDSLTFTIHTEKPSSQFIHELVDAKTAIVDVTSTDKIIGTGPYEVTEFKPNDSISLTASTHYWDGNASIKEVHYQLIPDQKTLELAIKSKEVDGGLDLNDDVADSLMKDSSVQVYNQPSTRTYHLELNKARLQDKKVRQAILHAINKQELTQDFLKGHVTPADGAFLDSSIYSSGTFANKQYQPEMTTKLLEEAGYQIKNADGILVNAQNEPLQIILKTYKRLANEKIATALQQQFKQVGIDLKIDIQEKVDGLNELDYDIALASALTLPTGDPHYFLAATLSSDGALNYVKNADSWLDEKISTLGHEVDSAKIRSEVTEIQDYARDESIVDYIGFVNLHGAMNNYIHHFELSPSDFYHITNKLVKD
;
A
#
# COMPACT_ATOMS: atom_id res chain seq x y z
N MET A 1 53.57 -63.42 57.48
CA MET A 1 53.99 -62.44 56.47
C MET A 1 52.98 -62.49 55.36
N LEU A 2 51.92 -61.69 55.52
CA LEU A 2 50.81 -61.58 54.54
C LEU A 2 51.01 -60.29 53.67
N LEU A 3 51.09 -60.47 52.40
CA LEU A 3 51.07 -59.36 51.44
C LEU A 3 49.60 -59.08 51.04
N THR A 4 49.16 -57.88 51.31
CA THR A 4 47.88 -57.37 50.82
C THR A 4 48.09 -56.59 49.59
N ILE A 5 47.47 -57.01 48.48
CA ILE A 5 47.46 -56.30 47.19
C ILE A 5 46.26 -55.38 47.16
N ALA A 6 46.47 -54.07 47.03
CA ALA A 6 45.41 -53.07 46.87
C ALA A 6 45.18 -52.85 45.37
N ALA A 7 43.99 -53.13 44.87
CA ALA A 7 43.56 -52.83 43.54
C ALA A 7 43.00 -51.39 43.45
N VAL A 8 43.64 -50.54 42.66
CA VAL A 8 43.17 -49.18 42.37
C VAL A 8 42.23 -49.27 41.18
N VAL A 9 40.94 -48.94 41.38
CA VAL A 9 39.95 -48.77 40.32
C VAL A 9 40.02 -47.33 39.79
N LEU A 10 40.53 -47.16 38.60
CA LEU A 10 40.48 -45.89 37.83
C LEU A 10 39.09 -45.74 37.21
N VAL A 11 38.27 -44.83 37.75
CA VAL A 11 37.03 -44.36 37.14
C VAL A 11 37.41 -43.30 36.11
N GLY A 12 37.33 -43.66 34.82
CA GLY A 12 37.53 -42.74 33.73
C GLY A 12 36.27 -41.83 33.58
N CYS A 13 36.42 -40.53 33.83
CA CYS A 13 35.43 -39.52 33.43
C CYS A 13 35.55 -39.34 31.90
N ALA A 14 34.55 -39.79 31.14
CA ALA A 14 34.38 -39.42 29.76
C ALA A 14 33.87 -37.97 29.70
N PRO A 15 34.42 -37.10 28.83
CA PRO A 15 33.86 -35.77 28.64
C PRO A 15 32.48 -35.86 27.96
N VAL A 16 31.46 -35.34 28.60
CA VAL A 16 30.14 -35.10 27.95
C VAL A 16 30.36 -34.00 26.92
N GLN A 17 30.30 -34.34 25.66
CA GLN A 17 30.23 -33.37 24.60
C GLN A 17 28.85 -32.68 24.68
N PRO A 18 28.75 -31.34 24.69
CA PRO A 18 27.48 -30.69 24.53
C PRO A 18 26.99 -30.93 23.10
N THR A 19 25.79 -31.46 22.94
CA THR A 19 25.11 -31.67 21.69
C THR A 19 24.84 -30.31 21.05
N SER A 20 25.63 -29.92 20.07
CA SER A 20 25.47 -28.74 19.22
C SER A 20 24.17 -28.75 18.38
N GLN A 21 23.46 -29.89 18.35
CA GLN A 21 22.20 -30.02 17.60
C GLN A 21 20.99 -29.29 18.21
N GLN A 22 20.97 -29.00 19.53
CA GLN A 22 19.85 -28.28 20.13
C GLN A 22 19.92 -26.76 19.95
N GLN A 23 21.11 -26.22 19.73
CA GLN A 23 21.30 -24.79 19.50
C GLN A 23 21.10 -24.39 18.03
N GLU A 24 21.47 -25.26 17.08
CA GLU A 24 21.18 -25.03 15.65
C GLU A 24 19.69 -25.13 15.32
N SER A 25 18.95 -26.07 15.92
CA SER A 25 17.51 -26.20 15.69
C SER A 25 16.68 -25.03 16.28
N SER A 26 17.17 -24.32 17.30
CA SER A 26 16.51 -23.15 17.86
C SER A 26 16.79 -21.87 17.07
N GLN A 27 17.95 -21.74 16.44
CA GLN A 27 18.27 -20.58 15.60
C GLN A 27 17.47 -20.56 14.30
N ASN A 28 17.18 -21.72 13.70
CA ASN A 28 16.37 -21.84 12.48
C ASN A 28 14.87 -21.69 12.72
N SER A 29 14.41 -21.62 13.97
CA SER A 29 12.99 -21.44 14.32
C SER A 29 12.56 -19.99 14.49
N THR A 30 13.51 -19.06 14.58
CA THR A 30 13.23 -17.63 14.82
C THR A 30 13.54 -16.80 13.59
N PHE A 31 12.58 -15.99 13.14
CA PHE A 31 12.72 -15.00 12.07
C PHE A 31 12.79 -13.59 12.66
N LYS A 32 13.90 -12.89 12.41
CA LYS A 32 14.13 -11.53 12.88
C LYS A 32 14.07 -10.55 11.71
N ILE A 33 13.26 -9.51 11.83
CA ILE A 33 13.09 -8.52 10.76
C ILE A 33 13.17 -7.10 11.31
N GLY A 34 13.94 -6.26 10.62
CA GLY A 34 14.06 -4.84 10.91
C GLY A 34 13.04 -4.01 10.13
N TYR A 35 12.46 -3.01 10.79
CA TYR A 35 11.59 -2.02 10.18
C TYR A 35 12.12 -0.63 10.43
N SER A 36 12.09 0.26 9.43
CA SER A 36 12.47 1.66 9.64
C SER A 36 11.35 2.50 10.26
N GLN A 37 10.12 2.01 10.24
CA GLN A 37 8.95 2.62 10.87
C GLN A 37 8.22 1.57 11.70
N PHE A 38 7.55 2.00 12.77
CA PHE A 38 6.82 1.09 13.65
C PHE A 38 5.52 1.74 14.16
N THR A 39 4.72 0.97 14.87
CA THR A 39 3.40 1.38 15.36
C THR A 39 3.37 1.58 16.86
N ALA A 40 2.47 2.47 17.32
CA ALA A 40 2.17 2.65 18.73
C ALA A 40 1.19 1.59 19.27
N GLY A 41 0.50 0.85 18.38
CA GLY A 41 -0.48 -0.16 18.74
C GLY A 41 -0.74 -1.16 17.61
N ILE A 42 -1.50 -2.19 17.92
CA ILE A 42 -1.90 -3.28 17.02
C ILE A 42 -3.40 -3.57 17.10
N ASP A 43 -4.21 -2.62 17.53
CA ASP A 43 -5.66 -2.76 17.63
C ASP A 43 -6.32 -2.36 16.30
N PRO A 44 -6.89 -3.28 15.52
CA PRO A 44 -7.41 -2.95 14.19
C PRO A 44 -8.55 -1.90 14.23
N ALA A 45 -9.25 -1.76 15.35
CA ALA A 45 -10.28 -0.75 15.51
C ALA A 45 -9.75 0.65 15.87
N LYS A 46 -8.43 0.89 15.77
CA LYS A 46 -7.80 2.19 16.08
C LYS A 46 -6.90 2.67 14.94
N ASP A 47 -7.14 3.88 14.47
CA ASP A 47 -6.31 4.60 13.50
C ASP A 47 -5.74 3.69 12.37
N TRP A 48 -4.43 3.56 12.25
CA TRP A 48 -3.74 2.70 11.25
C TRP A 48 -3.22 1.38 11.83
N GLU A 49 -3.57 1.05 13.08
CA GLU A 49 -3.00 -0.10 13.78
C GLU A 49 -3.39 -1.44 13.13
N GLY A 50 -4.58 -1.54 12.51
CA GLY A 50 -5.03 -2.72 11.79
C GLY A 50 -4.08 -3.13 10.65
N TRP A 51 -3.42 -2.16 10.02
CA TRP A 51 -2.42 -2.42 8.99
C TRP A 51 -1.29 -3.31 9.54
N TYR A 52 -0.80 -3.01 10.74
CA TYR A 52 0.23 -3.80 11.41
C TYR A 52 -0.30 -5.15 11.92
N THR A 53 -1.56 -5.22 12.33
CA THR A 53 -2.21 -6.49 12.72
C THR A 53 -2.15 -7.51 11.59
N ILE A 54 -2.44 -7.10 10.34
CA ILE A 54 -2.34 -7.97 9.16
C ILE A 54 -0.89 -8.22 8.77
N ARG A 55 -0.04 -7.19 8.70
CA ARG A 55 1.38 -7.33 8.32
C ARG A 55 2.15 -8.28 9.21
N PHE A 56 1.85 -8.30 10.49
CA PHE A 56 2.50 -9.16 11.46
C PHE A 56 1.91 -10.58 11.50
N GLY A 57 0.88 -10.87 10.68
CA GLY A 57 0.24 -12.18 10.67
C GLY A 57 -0.53 -12.51 11.95
N ILE A 58 -1.04 -11.47 12.65
CA ILE A 58 -1.83 -11.62 13.90
C ILE A 58 -3.30 -11.83 13.58
N GLY A 59 -3.85 -11.05 12.63
CA GLY A 59 -5.27 -11.06 12.29
C GLY A 59 -5.50 -11.10 10.80
N GLU A 60 -6.70 -11.52 10.42
CA GLU A 60 -7.15 -11.67 9.04
C GLU A 60 -8.52 -11.01 8.88
N THR A 61 -8.81 -10.55 7.66
CA THR A 61 -10.12 -10.01 7.29
C THR A 61 -11.01 -11.10 6.68
N LEU A 62 -12.28 -10.81 6.47
CA LEU A 62 -13.21 -11.76 5.82
C LEU A 62 -12.83 -12.04 4.37
N PHE A 63 -12.37 -11.02 3.67
CA PHE A 63 -11.86 -11.07 2.29
C PHE A 63 -10.49 -10.42 2.23
N ARG A 64 -9.72 -10.73 1.18
CA ARG A 64 -8.40 -10.11 0.95
C ARG A 64 -8.21 -9.75 -0.52
N LEU A 65 -7.17 -8.99 -0.82
CA LEU A 65 -6.81 -8.66 -2.20
C LEU A 65 -5.91 -9.72 -2.80
N THR A 66 -6.19 -10.09 -4.05
CA THR A 66 -5.24 -10.79 -4.91
C THR A 66 -4.08 -9.87 -5.30
N LYS A 67 -3.07 -10.40 -6.00
CA LYS A 67 -1.97 -9.59 -6.57
C LYS A 67 -2.47 -8.59 -7.63
N ASP A 68 -3.61 -8.88 -8.25
CA ASP A 68 -4.24 -8.06 -9.29
C ASP A 68 -5.30 -7.10 -8.71
N PHE A 69 -5.38 -7.01 -7.38
CA PHE A 69 -6.32 -6.17 -6.62
C PHE A 69 -7.80 -6.55 -6.77
N ASP A 70 -8.09 -7.78 -7.21
CA ASP A 70 -9.43 -8.35 -7.09
C ASP A 70 -9.67 -8.84 -5.66
N VAL A 71 -10.95 -8.94 -5.26
CA VAL A 71 -11.34 -9.41 -3.93
C VAL A 71 -11.54 -10.92 -3.95
N GLU A 72 -10.86 -11.62 -3.04
CA GLU A 72 -11.02 -13.05 -2.85
C GLU A 72 -11.40 -13.41 -1.40
N PRO A 73 -12.11 -14.53 -1.19
CA PRO A 73 -12.42 -15.04 0.14
C PRO A 73 -11.17 -15.34 0.98
N TRP A 74 -11.17 -14.92 2.28
CA TRP A 74 -10.11 -15.27 3.23
C TRP A 74 -10.68 -16.02 4.43
N LEU A 75 -11.24 -15.37 5.47
CA LEU A 75 -12.00 -16.06 6.53
C LEU A 75 -13.40 -16.44 6.06
N ALA A 76 -14.01 -15.64 5.21
CA ALA A 76 -15.22 -16.02 4.51
C ALA A 76 -14.91 -17.13 3.47
N SER A 77 -15.88 -18.00 3.19
CA SER A 77 -15.88 -18.95 2.07
C SER A 77 -16.55 -18.35 0.83
N SER A 78 -17.56 -17.50 1.05
CA SER A 78 -18.30 -16.82 -0.01
C SER A 78 -19.15 -15.68 0.55
N TYR A 79 -19.74 -14.90 -0.35
CA TYR A 79 -20.80 -13.95 -0.03
C TYR A 79 -21.88 -13.97 -1.09
N LYS A 80 -23.05 -13.44 -0.73
CA LYS A 80 -24.16 -13.22 -1.65
C LYS A 80 -24.76 -11.84 -1.40
N LYS A 81 -24.80 -11.00 -2.42
CA LYS A 81 -25.56 -9.76 -2.39
C LYS A 81 -27.04 -10.10 -2.55
N ILE A 82 -27.86 -9.80 -1.55
CA ILE A 82 -29.32 -10.01 -1.56
C ILE A 82 -30.01 -8.84 -2.25
N ASP A 83 -29.59 -7.61 -1.89
CA ASP A 83 -30.03 -6.35 -2.49
C ASP A 83 -28.93 -5.29 -2.31
N ASP A 84 -29.18 -4.03 -2.63
CA ASP A 84 -28.17 -2.96 -2.58
C ASP A 84 -27.72 -2.57 -1.17
N GLN A 85 -28.40 -3.09 -0.14
CA GLN A 85 -28.07 -2.81 1.26
C GLN A 85 -27.81 -4.09 2.06
N THR A 86 -28.08 -5.29 1.50
CA THR A 86 -28.08 -6.53 2.25
C THR A 86 -27.11 -7.55 1.67
N TRP A 87 -26.22 -8.04 2.50
CA TRP A 87 -25.17 -8.98 2.17
C TRP A 87 -25.21 -10.17 3.10
N GLU A 88 -25.27 -11.38 2.55
CA GLU A 88 -25.12 -12.63 3.29
C GLU A 88 -23.68 -13.13 3.15
N ILE A 89 -23.03 -13.39 4.28
CA ILE A 89 -21.64 -13.82 4.36
C ILE A 89 -21.60 -15.24 4.94
N HIS A 90 -20.84 -16.11 4.28
CA HIS A 90 -20.59 -17.47 4.73
C HIS A 90 -19.14 -17.59 5.20
N LEU A 91 -18.92 -18.08 6.40
CA LEU A 91 -17.58 -18.33 6.95
C LEU A 91 -17.05 -19.69 6.47
N LYS A 92 -15.74 -19.87 6.50
CA LYS A 92 -15.12 -21.19 6.38
C LYS A 92 -15.40 -22.02 7.63
N GLU A 93 -15.39 -23.33 7.50
CA GLU A 93 -15.53 -24.25 8.62
C GLU A 93 -14.22 -24.32 9.45
N ASN A 94 -14.34 -24.66 10.72
CA ASN A 94 -13.23 -24.92 11.64
C ASN A 94 -12.27 -23.74 11.85
N LEU A 95 -12.73 -22.51 11.67
CA LEU A 95 -11.98 -21.33 12.01
C LEU A 95 -11.87 -21.17 13.53
N THR A 96 -10.66 -20.83 13.98
CA THR A 96 -10.40 -20.54 15.38
C THR A 96 -9.55 -19.27 15.55
N PHE A 97 -9.74 -18.57 16.63
CA PHE A 97 -8.78 -17.58 17.10
C PHE A 97 -7.53 -18.27 17.65
N SER A 98 -6.44 -17.52 17.81
CA SER A 98 -5.17 -18.06 18.34
C SER A 98 -5.27 -18.61 19.75
N ASN A 99 -6.28 -18.23 20.54
CA ASN A 99 -6.59 -18.80 21.85
C ASN A 99 -7.43 -20.07 21.82
N GLY A 100 -7.79 -20.57 20.62
CA GLY A 100 -8.60 -21.77 20.43
C GLY A 100 -10.12 -21.54 20.48
N ASN A 101 -10.60 -20.34 20.73
CA ASN A 101 -12.02 -20.01 20.63
C ASN A 101 -12.50 -20.11 19.16
N ALA A 102 -13.71 -20.61 18.95
CA ALA A 102 -14.27 -20.71 17.61
C ALA A 102 -14.60 -19.34 17.02
N VAL A 103 -14.28 -19.13 15.74
CA VAL A 103 -14.73 -17.97 14.96
C VAL A 103 -16.11 -18.27 14.42
N THR A 104 -17.12 -17.72 15.08
CA THR A 104 -18.53 -17.89 14.71
C THR A 104 -19.10 -16.59 14.13
N SER A 105 -20.29 -16.66 13.54
CA SER A 105 -21.04 -15.49 13.06
C SER A 105 -21.17 -14.44 14.17
N ASP A 106 -21.53 -14.84 15.38
CA ASP A 106 -21.64 -13.90 16.52
C ASP A 106 -20.30 -13.24 16.86
N ALA A 107 -19.19 -14.00 16.83
CA ALA A 107 -17.85 -13.46 17.12
C ALA A 107 -17.40 -12.46 16.03
N VAL A 108 -17.68 -12.76 14.77
CA VAL A 108 -17.39 -11.85 13.64
C VAL A 108 -18.24 -10.59 13.73
N ILE A 109 -19.53 -10.70 14.00
CA ILE A 109 -20.44 -9.57 14.20
C ILE A 109 -19.91 -8.66 15.34
N ALA A 110 -19.57 -9.25 16.47
CA ALA A 110 -19.04 -8.49 17.60
C ALA A 110 -17.73 -7.74 17.25
N SER A 111 -16.84 -8.36 16.47
CA SER A 111 -15.60 -7.72 16.00
C SER A 111 -15.91 -6.54 15.06
N LEU A 112 -16.84 -6.69 14.10
CA LEU A 112 -17.24 -5.61 13.18
C LEU A 112 -17.97 -4.47 13.91
N GLN A 113 -18.84 -4.78 14.87
CA GLN A 113 -19.50 -3.75 15.71
C GLN A 113 -18.47 -2.94 16.50
N ARG A 114 -17.43 -3.60 17.03
CA ARG A 114 -16.31 -2.94 17.71
C ARG A 114 -15.59 -1.94 16.80
N VAL A 115 -15.39 -2.27 15.52
CA VAL A 115 -14.84 -1.34 14.52
C VAL A 115 -15.79 -0.14 14.35
N GLY A 116 -17.08 -0.39 14.27
CA GLY A 116 -18.11 0.66 14.17
C GLY A 116 -18.07 1.66 15.33
N GLU A 117 -17.78 1.19 16.53
CA GLU A 117 -17.75 2.00 17.75
C GLU A 117 -16.44 2.78 17.93
N ASN A 118 -15.31 2.20 17.53
CA ASN A 118 -14.00 2.71 17.92
C ASN A 118 -13.20 3.33 16.77
N HIS A 119 -13.45 2.94 15.51
CA HIS A 119 -12.69 3.45 14.38
C HIS A 119 -13.31 4.69 13.75
N LYS A 120 -12.50 5.72 13.46
CA LYS A 120 -12.97 7.00 12.86
C LYS A 120 -13.74 6.80 11.54
N SER A 121 -13.30 5.83 10.72
CA SER A 121 -13.94 5.45 9.44
C SER A 121 -14.90 4.26 9.59
N GLY A 122 -15.27 3.89 10.82
CA GLY A 122 -16.13 2.74 11.10
C GLY A 122 -17.63 3.00 10.95
N LYS A 123 -18.05 4.17 10.46
CA LYS A 123 -19.45 4.58 10.43
C LYS A 123 -20.38 3.57 9.78
N ILE A 124 -19.98 2.95 8.66
CA ILE A 124 -20.79 1.96 7.96
C ILE A 124 -21.10 0.74 8.84
N PHE A 125 -20.14 0.31 9.64
CA PHE A 125 -20.30 -0.80 10.60
C PHE A 125 -21.10 -0.40 11.83
N LYS A 126 -21.05 0.86 12.24
CA LYS A 126 -21.82 1.41 13.37
C LYS A 126 -23.30 1.50 13.09
N THR A 127 -23.67 1.87 11.85
CA THR A 127 -25.07 2.05 11.45
C THR A 127 -25.70 0.81 10.83
N ALA A 128 -24.88 -0.19 10.47
CA ALA A 128 -25.34 -1.48 9.96
C ALA A 128 -26.10 -2.27 11.03
N THR A 129 -27.05 -3.10 10.59
CA THR A 129 -27.67 -4.12 11.41
C THR A 129 -27.20 -5.51 11.00
N TYR A 130 -27.11 -6.41 11.97
CA TYR A 130 -26.54 -7.73 11.81
C TYR A 130 -27.50 -8.80 12.28
N THR A 131 -27.54 -9.94 11.57
CA THR A 131 -28.30 -11.11 11.97
C THR A 131 -27.43 -12.37 11.82
N ALA A 132 -27.14 -13.06 12.89
CA ALA A 132 -26.54 -14.39 12.83
C ALA A 132 -27.65 -15.38 12.39
N ASN A 133 -27.54 -15.92 11.17
CA ASN A 133 -28.49 -16.87 10.63
C ASN A 133 -28.23 -18.27 11.22
N ASP A 134 -26.96 -18.61 11.34
CA ASP A 134 -26.42 -19.78 12.04
C ASP A 134 -24.96 -19.51 12.48
N SER A 135 -24.25 -20.53 12.95
CA SER A 135 -22.88 -20.36 13.46
C SER A 135 -21.85 -19.95 12.40
N LEU A 136 -22.13 -20.15 11.10
CA LEU A 136 -21.23 -19.88 9.98
C LEU A 136 -21.81 -18.90 8.95
N THR A 137 -23.06 -18.50 9.11
CA THR A 137 -23.74 -17.63 8.15
C THR A 137 -24.36 -16.44 8.88
N PHE A 138 -24.11 -15.24 8.40
CA PHE A 138 -24.72 -14.03 8.93
C PHE A 138 -25.05 -13.03 7.81
N THR A 139 -25.99 -12.16 8.11
CA THR A 139 -26.45 -11.09 7.21
C THR A 139 -26.04 -9.75 7.78
N ILE A 140 -25.56 -8.87 6.91
CA ILE A 140 -25.31 -7.46 7.19
C ILE A 140 -26.25 -6.63 6.34
N HIS A 141 -26.97 -5.69 6.99
CA HIS A 141 -27.79 -4.71 6.29
C HIS A 141 -27.27 -3.30 6.59
N THR A 142 -26.79 -2.58 5.55
CA THR A 142 -26.25 -1.23 5.64
C THR A 142 -27.36 -0.19 5.65
N GLU A 143 -27.16 0.94 6.34
CA GLU A 143 -28.11 2.05 6.41
C GLU A 143 -28.41 2.67 5.03
N LYS A 144 -27.43 2.67 4.15
CA LYS A 144 -27.51 3.20 2.78
C LYS A 144 -27.05 2.16 1.78
N PRO A 145 -27.54 2.21 0.52
CA PRO A 145 -27.01 1.38 -0.55
C PRO A 145 -25.47 1.51 -0.66
N SER A 146 -24.82 0.37 -0.77
CA SER A 146 -23.36 0.29 -0.88
C SER A 146 -23.00 -0.87 -1.80
N SER A 147 -22.84 -0.62 -3.10
CA SER A 147 -22.48 -1.66 -4.06
C SER A 147 -21.10 -2.25 -3.80
N GLN A 148 -20.22 -1.48 -3.20
CA GLN A 148 -18.82 -1.82 -2.91
C GLN A 148 -18.59 -2.27 -1.45
N PHE A 149 -19.64 -2.67 -0.74
CA PHE A 149 -19.54 -3.03 0.69
C PHE A 149 -18.52 -4.15 0.97
N ILE A 150 -18.35 -5.10 0.04
CA ILE A 150 -17.36 -6.18 0.18
C ILE A 150 -15.93 -5.63 0.31
N HIS A 151 -15.61 -4.51 -0.34
CA HIS A 151 -14.32 -3.86 -0.24
C HIS A 151 -14.04 -3.28 1.17
N GLU A 152 -15.09 -2.89 1.90
CA GLU A 152 -14.96 -2.51 3.31
C GLU A 152 -14.52 -3.68 4.20
N LEU A 153 -14.84 -4.92 3.82
CA LEU A 153 -14.49 -6.15 4.54
C LEU A 153 -13.08 -6.67 4.19
N VAL A 154 -12.36 -5.97 3.30
CA VAL A 154 -10.93 -6.16 2.98
C VAL A 154 -10.06 -5.23 3.82
N ASP A 155 -10.60 -4.07 4.22
CA ASP A 155 -9.85 -3.04 4.93
C ASP A 155 -9.27 -3.59 6.25
N ALA A 156 -8.01 -3.30 6.50
CA ALA A 156 -7.26 -3.77 7.67
C ALA A 156 -7.93 -3.44 9.02
N LYS A 157 -8.74 -2.35 9.07
CA LYS A 157 -9.55 -2.02 10.25
C LYS A 157 -10.56 -3.11 10.62
N THR A 158 -10.94 -3.97 9.65
CA THR A 158 -11.90 -5.06 9.82
C THR A 158 -11.26 -6.42 10.09
N ALA A 159 -9.96 -6.45 10.43
CA ALA A 159 -9.32 -7.68 10.89
C ALA A 159 -10.10 -8.25 12.09
N ILE A 160 -10.47 -9.53 12.00
CA ILE A 160 -11.34 -10.18 12.97
C ILE A 160 -10.54 -10.53 14.24
N VAL A 161 -11.02 -10.05 15.36
CA VAL A 161 -10.42 -10.25 16.67
C VAL A 161 -11.44 -10.78 17.69
N ASP A 162 -10.97 -11.57 18.65
CA ASP A 162 -11.76 -12.04 19.77
C ASP A 162 -12.00 -10.90 20.78
N VAL A 163 -13.21 -10.34 20.76
CA VAL A 163 -13.60 -9.21 21.62
C VAL A 163 -13.80 -9.61 23.09
N THR A 164 -13.79 -10.90 23.42
CA THR A 164 -13.86 -11.38 24.81
C THR A 164 -12.55 -11.14 25.56
N SER A 165 -11.44 -10.95 24.83
CA SER A 165 -10.15 -10.54 25.38
C SER A 165 -10.07 -9.01 25.46
N THR A 166 -9.83 -8.49 26.66
CA THR A 166 -9.68 -7.05 26.93
C THR A 166 -8.23 -6.61 27.06
N ASP A 167 -7.32 -7.55 27.33
CA ASP A 167 -5.95 -7.25 27.72
C ASP A 167 -4.97 -7.32 26.54
N LYS A 168 -5.31 -8.06 25.50
CA LYS A 168 -4.48 -8.23 24.31
C LYS A 168 -5.32 -8.51 23.07
N ILE A 169 -4.77 -8.17 21.91
CA ILE A 169 -5.35 -8.50 20.60
C ILE A 169 -5.14 -10.00 20.35
N ILE A 170 -6.23 -10.73 20.18
CA ILE A 170 -6.29 -12.14 19.79
C ILE A 170 -6.95 -12.20 18.43
N GLY A 171 -6.17 -12.53 17.41
CA GLY A 171 -6.64 -12.63 16.02
C GLY A 171 -6.74 -14.06 15.53
N THR A 172 -6.95 -14.21 14.24
CA THR A 172 -7.13 -15.48 13.53
C THR A 172 -5.90 -15.94 12.78
N GLY A 173 -4.83 -15.10 12.76
CA GLY A 173 -3.66 -15.30 11.93
C GLY A 173 -2.72 -16.41 12.39
N PRO A 174 -1.66 -16.70 11.60
CA PRO A 174 -0.69 -17.77 11.89
C PRO A 174 0.18 -17.50 13.11
N TYR A 175 0.17 -16.28 13.66
CA TYR A 175 0.99 -15.90 14.80
C TYR A 175 0.19 -15.19 15.89
N GLU A 176 0.62 -15.40 17.13
CA GLU A 176 0.07 -14.75 18.32
C GLU A 176 1.13 -13.90 19.03
N VAL A 177 0.68 -12.80 19.63
CA VAL A 177 1.55 -11.84 20.32
C VAL A 177 2.01 -12.38 21.66
N THR A 178 3.33 -12.48 21.85
CA THR A 178 3.94 -12.82 23.16
C THR A 178 4.45 -11.57 23.88
N GLU A 179 4.96 -10.59 23.18
CA GLU A 179 5.37 -9.29 23.72
C GLU A 179 5.15 -8.18 22.69
N PHE A 180 4.65 -7.03 23.13
CA PHE A 180 4.53 -5.83 22.30
C PHE A 180 5.06 -4.62 23.07
N LYS A 181 6.02 -3.92 22.47
CA LYS A 181 6.56 -2.65 22.96
C LYS A 181 6.25 -1.55 21.93
N PRO A 182 5.34 -0.62 22.24
CA PRO A 182 4.96 0.45 21.33
C PRO A 182 6.17 1.22 20.80
N ASN A 183 6.20 1.43 19.46
CA ASN A 183 7.28 2.13 18.76
C ASN A 183 8.68 1.53 18.96
N ASP A 184 8.79 0.25 19.25
CA ASP A 184 10.07 -0.44 19.49
C ASP A 184 10.09 -1.83 18.85
N SER A 185 9.29 -2.77 19.34
CA SER A 185 9.37 -4.17 18.91
C SER A 185 8.10 -4.97 19.17
N ILE A 186 7.97 -6.09 18.46
CA ILE A 186 6.97 -7.12 18.74
C ILE A 186 7.58 -8.50 18.60
N SER A 187 7.27 -9.38 19.54
CA SER A 187 7.60 -10.80 19.51
C SER A 187 6.33 -11.62 19.35
N LEU A 188 6.39 -12.58 18.44
CA LEU A 188 5.27 -13.43 18.07
C LEU A 188 5.68 -14.90 18.16
N THR A 189 4.75 -15.78 18.49
CA THR A 189 4.92 -17.23 18.39
C THR A 189 3.89 -17.82 17.42
N ALA A 190 4.23 -18.89 16.74
CA ALA A 190 3.33 -19.56 15.81
C ALA A 190 2.09 -20.08 16.55
N SER A 191 0.92 -19.75 16.05
CA SER A 191 -0.36 -20.26 16.57
C SER A 191 -0.46 -21.76 16.33
N THR A 192 -0.86 -22.50 17.34
CA THR A 192 -1.16 -23.94 17.24
C THR A 192 -2.57 -24.20 16.72
N HIS A 193 -3.37 -23.16 16.60
CA HIS A 193 -4.78 -23.20 16.20
C HIS A 193 -5.04 -22.62 14.80
N TYR A 194 -3.98 -22.29 14.03
CA TYR A 194 -4.16 -21.67 12.73
C TYR A 194 -4.84 -22.61 11.72
N TRP A 195 -5.90 -22.12 11.11
CA TRP A 195 -6.81 -22.88 10.26
C TRP A 195 -6.17 -23.32 8.91
N ASP A 196 -5.18 -22.57 8.36
CA ASP A 196 -4.50 -22.89 7.09
C ASP A 196 -3.17 -23.63 7.31
N GLY A 197 -3.05 -24.39 8.39
CA GLY A 197 -1.90 -25.24 8.70
C GLY A 197 -0.82 -24.55 9.52
N ASN A 198 0.16 -25.32 9.96
CA ASN A 198 1.19 -24.86 10.88
C ASN A 198 2.24 -23.99 10.17
N ALA A 199 2.66 -22.91 10.83
CA ALA A 199 3.81 -22.12 10.41
C ALA A 199 5.12 -22.89 10.63
N SER A 200 6.03 -22.83 9.65
CA SER A 200 7.37 -23.44 9.74
C SER A 200 8.25 -22.68 10.74
N ILE A 201 8.20 -21.35 10.69
CA ILE A 201 8.91 -20.47 11.62
C ILE A 201 8.12 -20.40 12.93
N LYS A 202 8.76 -20.72 14.05
CA LYS A 202 8.09 -20.82 15.35
C LYS A 202 7.99 -19.47 16.08
N GLU A 203 8.96 -18.60 15.85
CA GLU A 203 9.04 -17.30 16.47
C GLU A 203 9.33 -16.22 15.44
N VAL A 204 8.67 -15.08 15.53
CA VAL A 204 8.95 -13.90 14.72
C VAL A 204 9.25 -12.74 15.65
N HIS A 205 10.32 -12.02 15.37
CA HIS A 205 10.69 -10.82 16.09
C HIS A 205 10.86 -9.64 15.14
N TYR A 206 10.00 -8.65 15.28
CA TYR A 206 10.12 -7.37 14.60
C TYR A 206 10.78 -6.34 15.50
N GLN A 207 11.71 -5.59 14.94
CA GLN A 207 12.42 -4.53 15.65
C GLN A 207 12.44 -3.24 14.85
N LEU A 208 12.16 -2.13 15.51
CA LEU A 208 12.36 -0.79 14.94
C LEU A 208 13.86 -0.49 14.80
N ILE A 209 14.30 -0.22 13.58
CA ILE A 209 15.65 0.25 13.25
C ILE A 209 15.48 1.46 12.32
N PRO A 210 15.25 2.67 12.87
CA PRO A 210 14.86 3.84 12.07
C PRO A 210 15.99 4.39 11.20
N ASP A 211 17.24 4.22 11.62
CA ASP A 211 18.39 4.62 10.81
C ASP A 211 18.62 3.60 9.69
N GLN A 212 18.45 4.03 8.46
CA GLN A 212 18.53 3.20 7.28
C GLN A 212 19.90 2.54 7.08
N LYS A 213 20.98 3.22 7.48
CA LYS A 213 22.33 2.66 7.37
C LYS A 213 22.57 1.58 8.42
N THR A 214 22.05 1.76 9.62
CA THR A 214 22.05 0.74 10.68
C THR A 214 21.25 -0.48 10.25
N LEU A 215 20.07 -0.30 9.64
CA LEU A 215 19.25 -1.39 9.10
C LEU A 215 19.98 -2.16 7.99
N GLU A 216 20.65 -1.46 7.07
CA GLU A 216 21.49 -2.09 6.04
C GLU A 216 22.58 -2.96 6.66
N LEU A 217 23.30 -2.45 7.66
CA LEU A 217 24.37 -3.17 8.33
C LEU A 217 23.83 -4.38 9.10
N ALA A 218 22.70 -4.28 9.77
CA ALA A 218 22.05 -5.38 10.48
C ALA A 218 21.65 -6.54 9.52
N ILE A 219 21.17 -6.20 8.30
CA ILE A 219 20.85 -7.19 7.26
C ILE A 219 22.14 -7.89 6.79
N LYS A 220 23.19 -7.12 6.43
CA LYS A 220 24.47 -7.65 5.94
C LYS A 220 25.22 -8.49 6.97
N SER A 221 25.15 -8.12 8.24
CA SER A 221 25.76 -8.87 9.35
C SER A 221 24.92 -10.07 9.81
N LYS A 222 23.69 -10.22 9.29
CA LYS A 222 22.73 -11.25 9.69
C LYS A 222 22.26 -11.12 11.15
N GLU A 223 22.32 -9.93 11.71
CA GLU A 223 21.71 -9.59 13.00
C GLU A 223 20.19 -9.67 12.88
N VAL A 224 19.66 -9.23 11.72
CA VAL A 224 18.28 -9.48 11.25
C VAL A 224 18.31 -10.33 9.97
N ASP A 225 17.27 -11.12 9.75
CA ASP A 225 17.12 -11.97 8.58
C ASP A 225 16.68 -11.20 7.34
N GLY A 226 16.08 -10.03 7.56
CA GLY A 226 15.64 -9.11 6.51
C GLY A 226 15.25 -7.75 7.04
N GLY A 227 14.85 -6.87 6.13
CA GLY A 227 14.37 -5.54 6.45
C GLY A 227 13.29 -5.08 5.48
N LEU A 228 12.38 -4.25 5.95
CA LEU A 228 11.30 -3.64 5.17
C LEU A 228 11.31 -2.11 5.32
N ASP A 229 10.55 -1.43 4.48
CA ASP A 229 10.53 0.03 4.37
C ASP A 229 11.94 0.63 4.15
N LEU A 230 12.72 -0.03 3.30
CA LEU A 230 14.06 0.44 2.93
C LEU A 230 13.94 1.67 2.02
N ASN A 231 14.85 2.63 2.19
CA ASN A 231 14.98 3.71 1.23
C ASN A 231 15.73 3.28 -0.04
N ASP A 232 15.66 4.12 -1.09
CA ASP A 232 16.25 3.86 -2.40
C ASP A 232 17.76 3.55 -2.31
N ASP A 233 18.52 4.34 -1.54
CA ASP A 233 19.98 4.20 -1.45
C ASP A 233 20.40 2.89 -0.77
N VAL A 234 19.65 2.42 0.23
CA VAL A 234 19.87 1.14 0.90
C VAL A 234 19.48 -0.01 0.00
N ALA A 235 18.36 0.08 -0.71
CA ALA A 235 17.96 -0.92 -1.71
C ALA A 235 19.04 -1.07 -2.79
N ASP A 236 19.55 0.03 -3.37
CA ASP A 236 20.65 0.06 -4.34
C ASP A 236 21.95 -0.55 -3.79
N SER A 237 22.24 -0.34 -2.52
CA SER A 237 23.43 -0.91 -1.87
C SER A 237 23.30 -2.41 -1.66
N LEU A 238 22.12 -2.88 -1.22
CA LEU A 238 21.85 -4.30 -0.99
C LEU A 238 21.73 -5.11 -2.29
N MET A 239 21.26 -4.52 -3.39
CA MET A 239 21.26 -5.16 -4.72
C MET A 239 22.66 -5.61 -5.19
N LYS A 240 23.74 -5.04 -4.64
CA LYS A 240 25.13 -5.40 -4.94
C LYS A 240 25.64 -6.57 -4.09
N ASP A 241 24.90 -6.99 -3.08
CA ASP A 241 25.24 -8.08 -2.18
C ASP A 241 24.54 -9.37 -2.61
N SER A 242 25.29 -10.32 -3.16
CA SER A 242 24.74 -11.58 -3.65
C SER A 242 24.18 -12.50 -2.57
N SER A 243 24.37 -12.19 -1.29
CA SER A 243 23.81 -12.95 -0.16
C SER A 243 22.40 -12.49 0.23
N VAL A 244 21.91 -11.41 -0.38
CA VAL A 244 20.64 -10.76 -0.07
C VAL A 244 19.77 -10.72 -1.32
N GLN A 245 18.51 -11.10 -1.19
CA GLN A 245 17.48 -10.86 -2.21
C GLN A 245 16.77 -9.54 -1.89
N VAL A 246 16.80 -8.60 -2.84
CA VAL A 246 16.11 -7.31 -2.74
C VAL A 246 14.81 -7.39 -3.53
N TYR A 247 13.74 -6.93 -2.91
CA TYR A 247 12.42 -6.79 -3.50
C TYR A 247 12.18 -5.32 -3.84
N ASN A 248 11.75 -5.07 -5.08
CA ASN A 248 11.39 -3.76 -5.60
C ASN A 248 9.99 -3.90 -6.22
N GLN A 249 8.96 -3.60 -5.44
CA GLN A 249 7.56 -3.89 -5.79
C GLN A 249 6.76 -2.60 -5.96
N PRO A 250 6.19 -2.32 -7.15
CA PRO A 250 5.26 -1.21 -7.32
C PRO A 250 4.06 -1.35 -6.37
N SER A 251 3.77 -0.28 -5.63
CA SER A 251 2.59 -0.22 -4.76
C SER A 251 1.42 0.48 -5.45
N THR A 252 0.26 0.50 -4.81
CA THR A 252 -0.88 1.30 -5.28
C THR A 252 -0.75 2.79 -5.00
N ARG A 253 0.36 3.27 -4.46
CA ARG A 253 0.57 4.70 -4.24
C ARG A 253 1.11 5.35 -5.51
N THR A 254 0.30 6.22 -6.12
CA THR A 254 0.70 6.98 -7.32
C THR A 254 1.18 8.39 -6.97
N TYR A 255 2.08 8.92 -7.80
CA TYR A 255 2.30 10.35 -7.96
C TYR A 255 1.44 10.85 -9.11
N HIS A 256 0.63 11.86 -8.87
CA HIS A 256 -0.25 12.44 -9.88
C HIS A 256 -0.15 13.96 -9.93
N LEU A 257 -0.39 14.49 -11.12
CA LEU A 257 -0.52 15.91 -11.39
C LEU A 257 -2.00 16.24 -11.59
N GLU A 258 -2.46 17.30 -10.96
CA GLU A 258 -3.78 17.88 -11.22
C GLU A 258 -3.58 19.26 -11.84
N LEU A 259 -4.16 19.49 -13.02
CA LEU A 259 -4.05 20.74 -13.74
C LEU A 259 -5.27 21.62 -13.45
N ASN A 260 -5.05 22.83 -12.96
CA ASN A 260 -6.09 23.77 -12.59
C ASN A 260 -6.78 24.39 -13.81
N LYS A 261 -7.96 23.89 -14.18
CA LYS A 261 -8.73 24.39 -15.35
C LYS A 261 -9.09 25.88 -15.22
N ALA A 262 -9.28 26.40 -14.01
CA ALA A 262 -9.64 27.80 -13.81
C ALA A 262 -8.47 28.74 -14.12
N ARG A 263 -7.24 28.31 -13.92
CA ARG A 263 -6.02 29.07 -14.20
C ARG A 263 -5.44 28.74 -15.59
N LEU A 264 -5.39 27.46 -15.95
CA LEU A 264 -4.99 26.98 -17.28
C LEU A 264 -6.21 26.79 -18.18
N GLN A 265 -6.88 27.88 -18.56
CA GLN A 265 -8.15 27.85 -19.30
C GLN A 265 -8.00 27.25 -20.69
N ASP A 266 -6.90 27.53 -21.39
CA ASP A 266 -6.67 26.98 -22.74
C ASP A 266 -6.30 25.50 -22.64
N LYS A 267 -7.16 24.62 -23.18
CA LYS A 267 -6.94 23.17 -23.24
C LYS A 267 -5.66 22.82 -23.98
N LYS A 268 -5.26 23.60 -25.00
CA LYS A 268 -4.02 23.35 -25.76
C LYS A 268 -2.78 23.50 -24.86
N VAL A 269 -2.78 24.48 -23.97
CA VAL A 269 -1.70 24.65 -23.00
C VAL A 269 -1.65 23.45 -22.04
N ARG A 270 -2.80 22.97 -21.54
CA ARG A 270 -2.84 21.78 -20.69
C ARG A 270 -2.35 20.53 -21.43
N GLN A 271 -2.79 20.32 -22.68
CA GLN A 271 -2.30 19.22 -23.51
C GLN A 271 -0.80 19.31 -23.78
N ALA A 272 -0.29 20.52 -24.07
CA ALA A 272 1.13 20.74 -24.27
C ALA A 272 1.96 20.38 -23.03
N ILE A 273 1.47 20.73 -21.83
CA ILE A 273 2.09 20.35 -20.55
C ILE A 273 2.21 18.83 -20.45
N LEU A 274 1.14 18.09 -20.73
CA LEU A 274 1.15 16.62 -20.64
C LEU A 274 2.09 15.98 -21.67
N HIS A 275 2.14 16.50 -22.91
CA HIS A 275 3.05 16.02 -23.95
C HIS A 275 4.53 16.37 -23.69
N ALA A 276 4.81 17.31 -22.80
CA ALA A 276 6.17 17.67 -22.40
C ALA A 276 6.78 16.71 -21.37
N ILE A 277 5.99 15.82 -20.75
CA ILE A 277 6.43 14.95 -19.68
C ILE A 277 6.97 13.62 -20.22
N ASN A 278 8.29 13.41 -20.12
CA ASN A 278 8.95 12.14 -20.41
C ASN A 278 9.00 11.28 -19.11
N LYS A 279 7.94 10.50 -18.90
CA LYS A 279 7.83 9.64 -17.70
C LYS A 279 8.94 8.59 -17.64
N GLN A 280 9.34 8.04 -18.78
CA GLN A 280 10.40 7.04 -18.86
C GLN A 280 11.74 7.62 -18.34
N GLU A 281 12.18 8.76 -18.87
CA GLU A 281 13.37 9.47 -18.41
C GLU A 281 13.26 9.84 -16.92
N LEU A 282 12.11 10.39 -16.50
CA LEU A 282 11.88 10.78 -15.13
C LEU A 282 12.01 9.61 -14.16
N THR A 283 11.37 8.47 -14.46
CA THR A 283 11.33 7.34 -13.53
C THR A 283 12.59 6.48 -13.60
N GLN A 284 13.17 6.24 -14.79
CA GLN A 284 14.31 5.35 -14.94
C GLN A 284 15.65 6.06 -14.74
N ASP A 285 15.82 7.26 -15.31
CA ASP A 285 17.11 7.94 -15.28
C ASP A 285 17.21 8.84 -14.04
N PHE A 286 16.20 9.67 -13.79
CA PHE A 286 16.24 10.63 -12.69
C PHE A 286 15.94 9.97 -11.32
N LEU A 287 14.92 9.11 -11.25
CA LEU A 287 14.52 8.38 -10.05
C LEU A 287 15.10 6.95 -9.98
N LYS A 288 16.01 6.58 -10.89
CA LYS A 288 16.78 5.32 -10.89
C LYS A 288 15.94 4.04 -10.79
N GLY A 289 14.71 4.03 -11.30
CA GLY A 289 13.82 2.88 -11.26
C GLY A 289 13.12 2.64 -9.91
N HIS A 290 13.21 3.57 -8.96
CA HIS A 290 12.49 3.49 -7.69
C HIS A 290 11.02 3.95 -7.78
N VAL A 291 10.60 4.38 -8.95
CA VAL A 291 9.23 4.69 -9.31
C VAL A 291 8.90 3.97 -10.61
N THR A 292 7.86 3.18 -10.62
CA THR A 292 7.36 2.52 -11.82
C THR A 292 6.51 3.51 -12.61
N PRO A 293 6.78 3.77 -13.90
CA PRO A 293 5.99 4.73 -14.69
C PRO A 293 4.52 4.30 -14.73
N ALA A 294 3.61 5.26 -14.66
CA ALA A 294 2.17 5.02 -14.70
C ALA A 294 1.56 5.36 -16.05
N ASP A 295 0.73 4.47 -16.55
CA ASP A 295 -0.09 4.70 -17.76
C ASP A 295 -1.48 5.24 -17.42
N GLY A 296 -1.93 5.04 -16.17
CA GLY A 296 -3.21 5.50 -15.65
C GLY A 296 -3.21 5.59 -14.13
N ALA A 297 -4.39 5.71 -13.56
CA ALA A 297 -4.60 5.79 -12.11
C ALA A 297 -4.23 4.50 -11.37
N PHE A 298 -4.28 3.36 -12.05
CA PHE A 298 -4.13 2.03 -11.44
C PHE A 298 -2.96 1.28 -12.05
N LEU A 299 -2.29 0.46 -11.22
CA LEU A 299 -1.17 -0.39 -11.65
C LEU A 299 -1.53 -1.23 -12.88
N ASP A 300 -0.57 -1.47 -13.77
CA ASP A 300 -0.76 -2.30 -14.95
C ASP A 300 -1.14 -3.75 -14.61
N SER A 301 -0.72 -4.24 -13.44
CA SER A 301 -1.15 -5.53 -12.90
C SER A 301 -2.58 -5.55 -12.37
N SER A 302 -3.21 -4.38 -12.18
CA SER A 302 -4.59 -4.30 -11.69
C SER A 302 -5.59 -4.65 -12.77
N ILE A 303 -6.70 -5.28 -12.37
CA ILE A 303 -7.88 -5.50 -13.23
C ILE A 303 -8.51 -4.19 -13.75
N TYR A 304 -8.13 -3.04 -13.17
CA TYR A 304 -8.58 -1.68 -13.54
C TYR A 304 -7.55 -0.90 -14.37
N SER A 305 -6.46 -1.55 -14.78
CA SER A 305 -5.49 -0.94 -15.69
C SER A 305 -6.15 -0.54 -17.01
N SER A 306 -5.88 0.67 -17.45
CA SER A 306 -6.40 1.15 -18.75
C SER A 306 -5.58 0.67 -19.96
N GLY A 307 -4.38 0.15 -19.74
CA GLY A 307 -3.55 -0.58 -20.73
C GLY A 307 -3.18 0.12 -22.04
N THR A 308 -3.52 1.39 -22.22
CA THR A 308 -3.46 2.05 -23.55
C THR A 308 -2.62 3.34 -23.62
N PHE A 309 -1.94 3.75 -22.53
CA PHE A 309 -1.45 5.13 -22.43
C PHE A 309 0.04 5.35 -22.70
N ALA A 310 0.91 4.37 -22.42
CA ALA A 310 2.36 4.55 -22.36
C ALA A 310 3.00 5.18 -23.59
N ASN A 311 2.51 4.90 -24.79
CA ASN A 311 3.21 5.23 -26.03
C ASN A 311 2.75 6.53 -26.70
N LYS A 312 1.80 7.29 -26.13
CA LYS A 312 1.25 8.48 -26.78
C LYS A 312 1.53 9.80 -26.07
N GLN A 313 2.09 9.77 -24.86
CA GLN A 313 2.12 10.96 -24.01
C GLN A 313 3.30 11.89 -24.28
N TYR A 314 4.55 11.39 -24.27
CA TYR A 314 5.71 12.24 -24.54
C TYR A 314 5.87 12.52 -26.02
N GLN A 315 5.55 13.75 -26.44
CA GLN A 315 5.62 14.22 -27.83
C GLN A 315 6.06 15.69 -27.86
N PRO A 316 7.36 15.98 -27.76
CA PRO A 316 7.85 17.36 -27.67
C PRO A 316 7.51 18.21 -28.92
N GLU A 317 7.38 17.58 -30.11
CA GLU A 317 6.92 18.30 -31.33
C GLU A 317 5.45 18.70 -31.19
N MET A 318 4.61 17.86 -30.57
CA MET A 318 3.20 18.18 -30.30
C MET A 318 3.10 19.29 -29.25
N THR A 319 3.94 19.25 -28.19
CA THR A 319 4.06 20.35 -27.23
C THR A 319 4.30 21.68 -27.93
N THR A 320 5.32 21.75 -28.81
CA THR A 320 5.66 22.95 -29.55
C THR A 320 4.49 23.44 -30.41
N LYS A 321 3.88 22.55 -31.18
CA LYS A 321 2.72 22.87 -32.02
C LYS A 321 1.55 23.43 -31.23
N LEU A 322 1.19 22.78 -30.10
CA LEU A 322 0.05 23.20 -29.28
C LEU A 322 0.31 24.57 -28.62
N LEU A 323 1.55 24.82 -28.17
CA LEU A 323 1.93 26.12 -27.62
C LEU A 323 1.94 27.22 -28.65
N GLU A 324 2.38 26.94 -29.92
CA GLU A 324 2.28 27.88 -31.06
C GLU A 324 0.81 28.22 -31.38
N GLU A 325 -0.06 27.20 -31.38
CA GLU A 325 -1.50 27.39 -31.58
C GLU A 325 -2.19 28.13 -30.42
N ALA A 326 -1.63 28.06 -29.20
CA ALA A 326 -2.07 28.82 -28.04
C ALA A 326 -1.48 30.26 -27.98
N GLY A 327 -0.67 30.64 -28.98
CA GLY A 327 -0.14 31.99 -29.11
C GLY A 327 1.26 32.21 -28.53
N TYR A 328 1.98 31.13 -28.14
CA TYR A 328 3.35 31.18 -27.65
C TYR A 328 4.34 30.74 -28.73
N GLN A 329 4.84 31.68 -29.51
CA GLN A 329 5.64 31.40 -30.71
C GLN A 329 7.09 31.85 -30.66
N ILE A 330 7.41 32.79 -29.75
CA ILE A 330 8.73 33.45 -29.68
C ILE A 330 9.38 33.09 -28.37
N LYS A 331 10.67 32.74 -28.39
CA LYS A 331 11.46 32.55 -27.19
C LYS A 331 12.15 33.86 -26.79
N ASN A 332 12.09 34.21 -25.49
CA ASN A 332 12.86 35.30 -24.92
C ASN A 332 14.37 34.93 -24.75
N ALA A 333 15.17 35.80 -24.17
CA ALA A 333 16.60 35.59 -23.97
C ALA A 333 16.93 34.38 -23.09
N ASP A 334 16.01 33.97 -22.22
CA ASP A 334 16.16 32.82 -21.31
C ASP A 334 15.69 31.51 -21.96
N GLY A 335 15.22 31.55 -23.21
CA GLY A 335 14.70 30.40 -23.95
C GLY A 335 13.25 30.06 -23.61
N ILE A 336 12.54 30.93 -22.87
CA ILE A 336 11.14 30.75 -22.49
C ILE A 336 10.22 31.34 -23.54
N LEU A 337 9.18 30.60 -23.89
CA LEU A 337 8.15 31.03 -24.83
C LEU A 337 7.35 32.22 -24.25
N VAL A 338 7.05 33.20 -25.13
CA VAL A 338 6.26 34.39 -24.79
C VAL A 338 5.07 34.51 -25.73
N ASN A 339 3.99 35.13 -25.21
CA ASN A 339 2.82 35.47 -26.01
C ASN A 339 3.02 36.78 -26.81
N ALA A 340 2.01 37.21 -27.57
CA ALA A 340 2.06 38.44 -28.35
C ALA A 340 2.28 39.72 -27.53
N GLN A 341 2.00 39.69 -26.23
CA GLN A 341 2.23 40.77 -25.27
C GLN A 341 3.62 40.70 -24.61
N ASN A 342 4.48 39.77 -25.06
CA ASN A 342 5.80 39.49 -24.50
C ASN A 342 5.76 38.96 -23.07
N GLU A 343 4.66 38.33 -22.64
CA GLU A 343 4.51 37.70 -21.35
C GLU A 343 5.02 36.26 -21.41
N PRO A 344 5.90 35.83 -20.50
CA PRO A 344 6.45 34.47 -20.53
C PRO A 344 5.41 33.40 -20.12
N LEU A 345 5.51 32.24 -20.74
CA LEU A 345 4.73 31.05 -20.33
C LEU A 345 5.30 30.52 -19.03
N GLN A 346 4.76 31.03 -17.94
CA GLN A 346 5.13 30.64 -16.59
C GLN A 346 4.02 29.79 -15.98
N ILE A 347 4.40 28.65 -15.39
CA ILE A 347 3.54 27.69 -14.72
C ILE A 347 4.02 27.53 -13.28
N ILE A 348 3.10 27.56 -12.31
CA ILE A 348 3.38 27.33 -10.90
C ILE A 348 2.95 25.91 -10.54
N LEU A 349 3.92 25.08 -10.17
CA LEU A 349 3.66 23.76 -9.60
C LEU A 349 3.80 23.86 -8.08
N LYS A 350 2.74 23.50 -7.37
CA LYS A 350 2.75 23.40 -5.91
C LYS A 350 2.74 21.95 -5.47
N THR A 351 3.57 21.63 -4.49
CA THR A 351 3.68 20.30 -3.90
C THR A 351 4.02 20.38 -2.42
N TYR A 352 4.23 19.26 -1.77
CA TYR A 352 4.60 19.19 -0.35
C TYR A 352 5.68 18.13 -0.12
N LYS A 353 6.42 18.28 1.00
CA LYS A 353 7.50 17.36 1.37
C LYS A 353 6.94 15.97 1.68
N ARG A 354 7.05 15.09 0.73
CA ARG A 354 6.64 13.67 0.86
C ARG A 354 7.31 12.83 -0.21
N LEU A 355 7.93 11.70 0.20
CA LEU A 355 8.52 10.73 -0.72
C LEU A 355 9.41 11.43 -1.77
N ALA A 356 9.17 11.19 -3.07
CA ALA A 356 9.94 11.76 -4.17
C ALA A 356 9.34 13.05 -4.78
N ASN A 357 8.33 13.68 -4.16
CA ASN A 357 7.66 14.86 -4.73
C ASN A 357 8.63 15.96 -5.18
N GLU A 358 9.62 16.32 -4.33
CA GLU A 358 10.59 17.37 -4.64
C GLU A 358 11.51 16.99 -5.81
N LYS A 359 11.92 15.71 -5.86
CA LYS A 359 12.72 15.18 -6.98
C LYS A 359 11.92 15.19 -8.28
N ILE A 360 10.65 14.77 -8.24
CA ILE A 360 9.75 14.79 -9.40
C ILE A 360 9.53 16.23 -9.90
N ALA A 361 9.22 17.17 -9.00
CA ALA A 361 9.04 18.58 -9.36
C ALA A 361 10.29 19.15 -10.04
N THR A 362 11.49 18.83 -9.53
CA THR A 362 12.77 19.26 -10.12
C THR A 362 13.00 18.66 -11.50
N ALA A 363 12.69 17.38 -11.71
CA ALA A 363 12.79 16.73 -13.02
C ALA A 363 11.82 17.37 -14.03
N LEU A 364 10.57 17.60 -13.64
CA LEU A 364 9.57 18.30 -14.46
C LEU A 364 10.03 19.70 -14.84
N GLN A 365 10.66 20.45 -13.92
CA GLN A 365 11.19 21.77 -14.23
C GLN A 365 12.25 21.73 -15.33
N GLN A 366 13.13 20.73 -15.32
CA GLN A 366 14.13 20.54 -16.37
C GLN A 366 13.48 20.19 -17.72
N GLN A 367 12.53 19.27 -17.75
CA GLN A 367 11.83 18.86 -18.97
C GLN A 367 11.02 20.03 -19.56
N PHE A 368 10.31 20.79 -18.75
CA PHE A 368 9.50 21.94 -19.19
C PHE A 368 10.36 23.06 -19.75
N LYS A 369 11.53 23.30 -19.17
CA LYS A 369 12.48 24.28 -19.68
C LYS A 369 12.97 23.95 -21.11
N GLN A 370 13.15 22.66 -21.42
CA GLN A 370 13.59 22.22 -22.77
C GLN A 370 12.58 22.61 -23.84
N VAL A 371 11.28 22.62 -23.53
CA VAL A 371 10.21 23.01 -24.45
C VAL A 371 9.81 24.49 -24.33
N GLY A 372 10.50 25.27 -23.47
CA GLY A 372 10.29 26.72 -23.33
C GLY A 372 9.22 27.11 -22.32
N ILE A 373 8.88 26.25 -21.37
CA ILE A 373 7.98 26.54 -20.24
C ILE A 373 8.81 26.87 -19.02
N ASP A 374 8.52 27.98 -18.35
CA ASP A 374 9.14 28.39 -17.07
C ASP A 374 8.34 27.82 -15.90
N LEU A 375 8.76 26.65 -15.37
CA LEU A 375 8.10 26.03 -14.20
C LEU A 375 8.67 26.60 -12.90
N LYS A 376 7.82 27.26 -12.12
CA LYS A 376 8.11 27.67 -10.74
C LYS A 376 7.63 26.59 -9.78
N ILE A 377 8.50 26.19 -8.86
CA ILE A 377 8.19 25.14 -7.86
C ILE A 377 7.94 25.83 -6.52
N ASP A 378 6.79 25.52 -5.92
CA ASP A 378 6.41 25.92 -4.56
C ASP A 378 6.23 24.67 -3.71
N ILE A 379 7.12 24.47 -2.71
CA ILE A 379 7.16 23.29 -1.85
C ILE A 379 6.66 23.62 -0.46
N GLN A 380 5.57 23.00 -0.07
CA GLN A 380 4.95 23.15 1.24
C GLN A 380 5.47 22.10 2.23
N GLU A 381 5.45 22.40 3.52
CA GLU A 381 5.83 21.43 4.57
C GLU A 381 4.82 20.27 4.68
N LYS A 382 3.53 20.56 4.45
CA LYS A 382 2.41 19.60 4.56
C LYS A 382 1.44 19.76 3.41
N VAL A 383 0.64 18.72 3.18
CA VAL A 383 -0.38 18.66 2.14
C VAL A 383 -1.43 19.80 2.26
N ASP A 384 -1.69 20.30 3.46
CA ASP A 384 -2.65 21.39 3.68
C ASP A 384 -2.29 22.68 2.93
N GLY A 385 -1.00 22.88 2.59
CA GLY A 385 -0.55 23.98 1.74
C GLY A 385 -1.14 23.97 0.33
N LEU A 386 -1.64 22.83 -0.16
CA LEU A 386 -2.35 22.73 -1.43
C LEU A 386 -3.77 23.34 -1.40
N ASN A 387 -4.29 23.71 -0.23
CA ASN A 387 -5.61 24.35 -0.14
C ASN A 387 -5.62 25.82 -0.61
N GLU A 388 -4.45 26.43 -0.77
CA GLU A 388 -4.30 27.77 -1.39
C GLU A 388 -4.27 27.58 -2.91
N LEU A 389 -5.29 28.07 -3.63
CA LEU A 389 -5.48 27.84 -5.08
C LEU A 389 -4.73 28.86 -5.95
N ASP A 390 -3.52 29.27 -5.57
CA ASP A 390 -2.68 30.26 -6.26
C ASP A 390 -1.67 29.65 -7.25
N TYR A 391 -1.83 28.37 -7.60
CA TYR A 391 -0.96 27.58 -8.46
C TYR A 391 -1.72 26.95 -9.64
N ASP A 392 -0.98 26.50 -10.65
CA ASP A 392 -1.49 25.97 -11.91
C ASP A 392 -1.51 24.42 -11.92
N ILE A 393 -0.58 23.79 -11.21
CA ILE A 393 -0.45 22.33 -11.11
C ILE A 393 -0.24 21.93 -9.65
N ALA A 394 -1.03 20.97 -9.15
CA ALA A 394 -0.72 20.25 -7.94
C ALA A 394 0.05 18.97 -8.27
N LEU A 395 1.16 18.71 -7.58
CA LEU A 395 1.80 17.40 -7.54
C LEU A 395 1.54 16.77 -6.18
N ALA A 396 0.81 15.67 -6.17
CA ALA A 396 0.42 14.97 -4.96
C ALA A 396 0.68 13.46 -5.07
N SER A 397 0.51 12.74 -3.96
CA SER A 397 0.57 11.29 -3.92
C SER A 397 -0.55 10.69 -3.08
N ALA A 398 -1.21 9.64 -3.59
CA ALA A 398 -2.31 8.97 -2.93
C ALA A 398 -2.32 7.46 -3.23
N LEU A 399 -2.96 6.67 -2.36
CA LEU A 399 -3.27 5.26 -2.64
C LEU A 399 -4.46 5.19 -3.60
N THR A 400 -4.35 4.39 -4.65
CA THR A 400 -5.41 4.26 -5.66
C THR A 400 -6.37 3.11 -5.40
N LEU A 401 -5.88 2.02 -4.79
CA LEU A 401 -6.67 0.79 -4.51
C LEU A 401 -6.41 0.26 -3.07
N PRO A 402 -6.65 1.04 -2.01
CA PRO A 402 -6.34 0.58 -0.65
C PRO A 402 -7.15 -0.66 -0.24
N THR A 403 -8.36 -0.81 -0.78
CA THR A 403 -9.28 -1.94 -0.54
C THR A 403 -9.69 -2.65 -1.82
N GLY A 404 -9.03 -2.36 -2.96
CA GLY A 404 -9.41 -2.88 -4.27
C GLY A 404 -10.59 -2.14 -4.93
N ASP A 405 -11.16 -1.11 -4.29
CA ASP A 405 -12.25 -0.29 -4.84
C ASP A 405 -11.70 0.87 -5.68
N PRO A 406 -11.90 0.86 -7.03
CA PRO A 406 -11.43 1.94 -7.89
C PRO A 406 -12.25 3.23 -7.70
N HIS A 407 -13.51 3.15 -7.27
CA HIS A 407 -14.38 4.29 -7.01
C HIS A 407 -13.77 5.23 -5.96
N TYR A 408 -13.15 4.67 -4.89
CA TYR A 408 -12.55 5.44 -3.81
C TYR A 408 -11.60 6.53 -4.32
N PHE A 409 -10.64 6.16 -5.16
CA PHE A 409 -9.63 7.10 -5.67
C PHE A 409 -10.22 8.07 -6.69
N LEU A 410 -11.02 7.57 -7.63
CA LEU A 410 -11.62 8.40 -8.68
C LEU A 410 -12.56 9.46 -8.07
N ALA A 411 -13.38 9.08 -7.08
CA ALA A 411 -14.24 10.01 -6.36
C ALA A 411 -13.41 11.05 -5.56
N ALA A 412 -12.38 10.60 -4.87
CA ALA A 412 -11.56 11.51 -4.07
C ALA A 412 -10.81 12.55 -4.90
N THR A 413 -10.36 12.20 -6.13
CA THR A 413 -9.50 13.07 -6.96
C THR A 413 -10.22 13.80 -8.08
N LEU A 414 -11.26 13.19 -8.67
CA LEU A 414 -11.91 13.72 -9.87
C LEU A 414 -13.32 14.28 -9.65
N SER A 415 -14.01 13.92 -8.54
CA SER A 415 -15.29 14.56 -8.22
C SER A 415 -15.11 16.02 -7.78
N SER A 416 -16.07 16.86 -8.10
CA SER A 416 -16.03 18.29 -7.76
C SER A 416 -15.89 18.57 -6.25
N ASP A 417 -16.44 17.72 -5.39
CA ASP A 417 -16.34 17.76 -3.93
C ASP A 417 -15.27 16.81 -3.36
N GLY A 418 -14.46 16.20 -4.23
CA GLY A 418 -13.45 15.22 -3.87
C GLY A 418 -12.43 15.76 -2.86
N ALA A 419 -12.15 14.96 -1.83
CA ALA A 419 -11.24 15.35 -0.74
C ALA A 419 -9.79 15.52 -1.19
N LEU A 420 -9.39 14.87 -2.28
CA LEU A 420 -8.05 14.94 -2.90
C LEU A 420 -8.08 15.70 -4.24
N ASN A 421 -9.16 16.37 -4.59
CA ASN A 421 -9.23 17.31 -5.72
C ASN A 421 -8.64 18.66 -5.26
N TYR A 422 -7.31 18.75 -5.27
CA TYR A 422 -6.57 19.90 -4.71
C TYR A 422 -6.74 21.18 -5.54
N VAL A 423 -6.97 21.06 -6.83
CA VAL A 423 -7.17 22.21 -7.75
C VAL A 423 -8.63 22.64 -7.87
N LYS A 424 -9.54 21.92 -7.20
CA LYS A 424 -10.98 22.17 -7.19
C LYS A 424 -11.59 22.26 -8.60
N ASN A 425 -11.13 21.40 -9.50
CA ASN A 425 -11.77 21.21 -10.80
C ASN A 425 -13.21 20.72 -10.60
N ALA A 426 -14.17 21.35 -11.28
CA ALA A 426 -15.55 20.91 -11.32
C ALA A 426 -15.92 20.46 -12.73
N ASP A 427 -16.49 19.27 -12.85
CA ASP A 427 -16.91 18.68 -14.11
C ASP A 427 -18.14 17.79 -13.91
N SER A 428 -19.29 18.23 -14.43
CA SER A 428 -20.57 17.55 -14.22
C SER A 428 -20.63 16.16 -14.83
N TRP A 429 -19.89 15.90 -15.91
CA TRP A 429 -19.82 14.59 -16.53
C TRP A 429 -19.07 13.59 -15.61
N LEU A 430 -17.94 14.03 -15.04
CA LEU A 430 -17.19 13.23 -14.09
C LEU A 430 -18.02 12.96 -12.83
N ASP A 431 -18.68 13.96 -12.28
CA ASP A 431 -19.53 13.81 -11.09
C ASP A 431 -20.64 12.78 -11.32
N GLU A 432 -21.33 12.82 -12.47
CA GLU A 432 -22.38 11.86 -12.83
C GLU A 432 -21.81 10.46 -13.01
N LYS A 433 -20.72 10.31 -13.77
CA LYS A 433 -20.10 9.00 -14.05
C LYS A 433 -19.55 8.34 -12.80
N ILE A 434 -18.84 9.09 -11.96
CA ILE A 434 -18.28 8.60 -10.71
C ILE A 434 -19.40 8.21 -9.73
N SER A 435 -20.46 9.01 -9.66
CA SER A 435 -21.64 8.67 -8.85
C SER A 435 -22.29 7.37 -9.33
N THR A 436 -22.41 7.16 -10.64
CA THR A 436 -22.95 5.92 -11.24
C THR A 436 -22.05 4.72 -10.91
N LEU A 437 -20.74 4.87 -11.08
CA LEU A 437 -19.75 3.83 -10.74
C LEU A 437 -19.88 3.38 -9.28
N GLY A 438 -20.13 4.30 -8.34
CA GLY A 438 -20.33 3.98 -6.92
C GLY A 438 -21.53 3.07 -6.63
N HIS A 439 -22.45 2.91 -7.60
CA HIS A 439 -23.63 2.04 -7.49
C HIS A 439 -23.58 0.81 -8.40
N GLU A 440 -22.61 0.72 -9.32
CA GLU A 440 -22.49 -0.42 -10.23
C GLU A 440 -21.97 -1.66 -9.48
N VAL A 441 -22.45 -2.84 -9.87
CA VAL A 441 -22.11 -4.13 -9.27
C VAL A 441 -21.55 -5.14 -10.26
N ASP A 442 -21.76 -4.91 -11.55
CA ASP A 442 -21.22 -5.76 -12.61
C ASP A 442 -19.73 -5.45 -12.82
N SER A 443 -18.86 -6.41 -12.49
CA SER A 443 -17.40 -6.22 -12.57
C SER A 443 -16.91 -5.83 -13.98
N ALA A 444 -17.59 -6.28 -15.04
CA ALA A 444 -17.20 -5.91 -16.40
C ALA A 444 -17.57 -4.45 -16.71
N LYS A 445 -18.75 -4.02 -16.23
CA LYS A 445 -19.18 -2.62 -16.34
C LYS A 445 -18.31 -1.70 -15.48
N ILE A 446 -18.00 -2.08 -14.24
CA ILE A 446 -17.08 -1.34 -13.38
C ILE A 446 -15.75 -1.10 -14.12
N ARG A 447 -15.13 -2.13 -14.69
CA ARG A 447 -13.89 -1.98 -15.48
C ARG A 447 -14.05 -1.03 -16.66
N SER A 448 -15.15 -1.14 -17.39
CA SER A 448 -15.43 -0.28 -18.54
C SER A 448 -15.62 1.18 -18.14
N GLU A 449 -16.38 1.44 -17.08
CA GLU A 449 -16.64 2.78 -16.56
C GLU A 449 -15.38 3.42 -15.98
N VAL A 450 -14.57 2.65 -15.26
CA VAL A 450 -13.25 3.09 -14.75
C VAL A 450 -12.34 3.52 -15.89
N THR A 451 -12.32 2.77 -16.99
CA THR A 451 -11.55 3.14 -18.20
C THR A 451 -12.09 4.42 -18.83
N GLU A 452 -13.40 4.52 -19.00
CA GLU A 452 -14.07 5.69 -19.60
C GLU A 452 -13.79 6.97 -18.80
N ILE A 453 -13.86 6.90 -17.45
CA ILE A 453 -13.57 8.03 -16.55
C ILE A 453 -12.10 8.48 -16.69
N GLN A 454 -11.16 7.53 -16.69
CA GLN A 454 -9.74 7.85 -16.84
C GLN A 454 -9.43 8.47 -18.22
N ASP A 455 -10.01 7.92 -19.29
CA ASP A 455 -9.84 8.42 -20.66
C ASP A 455 -10.37 9.85 -20.79
N TYR A 456 -11.56 10.11 -20.27
CA TYR A 456 -12.15 11.44 -20.28
C TYR A 456 -11.30 12.46 -19.52
N ALA A 457 -10.89 12.15 -18.29
CA ALA A 457 -10.09 13.05 -17.47
C ALA A 457 -8.76 13.41 -18.15
N ARG A 458 -8.15 12.45 -18.84
CA ARG A 458 -6.93 12.67 -19.61
C ARG A 458 -7.20 13.48 -20.87
N ASP A 459 -8.26 13.16 -21.63
CA ASP A 459 -8.62 13.91 -22.84
C ASP A 459 -8.93 15.36 -22.51
N GLU A 460 -9.54 15.65 -21.36
CA GLU A 460 -9.71 16.99 -20.82
C GLU A 460 -8.41 17.60 -20.28
N SER A 461 -7.35 16.80 -20.19
CA SER A 461 -6.02 17.22 -19.70
C SER A 461 -6.08 17.88 -18.32
N ILE A 462 -6.79 17.24 -17.39
CA ILE A 462 -6.98 17.75 -16.02
C ILE A 462 -6.19 16.95 -15.00
N VAL A 463 -5.73 15.77 -15.35
CA VAL A 463 -4.93 14.88 -14.51
C VAL A 463 -3.87 14.16 -15.34
N ASP A 464 -2.73 13.87 -14.72
CA ASP A 464 -1.75 12.91 -15.22
C ASP A 464 -1.17 12.09 -14.08
N TYR A 465 -0.79 10.85 -14.36
CA TYR A 465 -0.19 9.92 -13.41
C TYR A 465 1.27 9.71 -13.79
N ILE A 466 2.19 10.16 -12.93
CA ILE A 466 3.63 10.11 -13.20
C ILE A 466 4.18 8.70 -13.02
N GLY A 467 3.81 8.06 -11.92
CA GLY A 467 4.31 6.74 -11.59
C GLY A 467 3.85 6.25 -10.23
N PHE A 468 4.11 4.97 -9.96
CA PHE A 468 3.81 4.31 -8.70
C PHE A 468 5.06 4.20 -7.83
N VAL A 469 4.90 4.51 -6.55
CA VAL A 469 5.95 4.33 -5.54
C VAL A 469 6.30 2.85 -5.42
N ASN A 470 7.57 2.51 -5.54
CA ASN A 470 8.01 1.16 -5.28
C ASN A 470 8.29 0.96 -3.78
N LEU A 471 7.78 -0.15 -3.25
CA LEU A 471 8.14 -0.64 -1.93
C LEU A 471 9.47 -1.39 -2.02
N HIS A 472 10.33 -1.20 -1.03
CA HIS A 472 11.61 -1.89 -0.95
C HIS A 472 11.70 -2.75 0.30
N GLY A 473 12.03 -4.01 0.11
CA GLY A 473 12.36 -4.96 1.16
C GLY A 473 13.61 -5.77 0.79
N ALA A 474 14.25 -6.36 1.77
CA ALA A 474 15.39 -7.25 1.53
C ALA A 474 15.39 -8.41 2.51
N MET A 475 15.68 -9.62 2.02
CA MET A 475 15.81 -10.84 2.82
C MET A 475 17.14 -11.52 2.52
N ASN A 476 17.77 -12.07 3.54
CA ASN A 476 18.92 -12.97 3.34
C ASN A 476 18.47 -14.21 2.57
N ASN A 477 19.34 -14.75 1.71
CA ASN A 477 18.99 -15.83 0.76
C ASN A 477 18.56 -17.16 1.41
N TYR A 478 18.71 -17.33 2.71
CA TYR A 478 18.20 -18.48 3.46
C TYR A 478 16.74 -18.31 3.92
N ILE A 479 16.11 -17.17 3.56
CA ILE A 479 14.67 -16.93 3.77
C ILE A 479 13.94 -17.22 2.46
N HIS A 480 12.95 -18.10 2.50
CA HIS A 480 12.19 -18.54 1.35
C HIS A 480 10.71 -18.24 1.48
N HIS A 481 10.02 -18.11 0.35
CA HIS A 481 8.59 -17.84 0.25
C HIS A 481 8.16 -16.51 0.88
N PHE A 482 9.08 -15.56 1.03
CA PHE A 482 8.72 -14.18 1.33
C PHE A 482 8.21 -13.50 0.06
N GLU A 483 7.11 -12.79 0.17
CA GLU A 483 6.55 -11.96 -0.90
C GLU A 483 6.30 -10.55 -0.38
N LEU A 484 6.75 -9.54 -1.13
CA LEU A 484 6.39 -8.15 -0.88
C LEU A 484 5.14 -7.84 -1.69
N SER A 485 3.99 -7.70 -1.00
CA SER A 485 2.70 -7.47 -1.67
C SER A 485 2.59 -6.03 -2.17
N PRO A 486 2.03 -5.80 -3.38
CA PRO A 486 1.73 -4.45 -3.85
C PRO A 486 0.72 -3.68 -2.98
N SER A 487 -0.11 -4.37 -2.21
CA SER A 487 -1.02 -3.78 -1.22
C SER A 487 -0.34 -3.43 0.09
N ASP A 488 0.94 -3.83 0.27
CA ASP A 488 1.71 -3.64 1.49
C ASP A 488 1.11 -4.37 2.73
N PHE A 489 0.38 -5.46 2.46
CA PHE A 489 -0.17 -6.41 3.43
C PHE A 489 0.49 -7.78 3.30
N TYR A 490 0.12 -8.72 4.15
CA TYR A 490 0.41 -10.16 4.04
C TYR A 490 1.90 -10.53 4.04
N HIS A 491 2.74 -9.76 4.76
CA HIS A 491 4.19 -9.98 4.77
C HIS A 491 4.59 -11.28 5.49
N ILE A 492 3.93 -11.59 6.60
CA ILE A 492 4.22 -12.79 7.39
C ILE A 492 3.08 -13.79 7.27
N THR A 493 3.39 -14.93 6.71
CA THR A 493 2.46 -16.04 6.48
C THR A 493 3.01 -17.34 7.06
N ASN A 494 2.14 -18.35 7.19
CA ASN A 494 2.55 -19.70 7.57
C ASN A 494 3.46 -20.38 6.53
N LYS A 495 3.58 -19.82 5.31
CA LYS A 495 4.38 -20.38 4.20
C LYS A 495 5.86 -19.98 4.29
N LEU A 496 6.19 -18.97 5.09
CA LEU A 496 7.56 -18.48 5.24
C LEU A 496 8.47 -19.56 5.81
N VAL A 497 9.66 -19.75 5.21
CA VAL A 497 10.64 -20.77 5.58
C VAL A 497 12.00 -20.14 5.80
N LYS A 498 12.74 -20.63 6.80
CA LYS A 498 14.13 -20.26 7.08
C LYS A 498 14.98 -21.54 7.14
N ASP A 499 16.05 -21.61 6.30
CA ASP A 499 17.03 -22.70 6.29
C ASP A 499 18.01 -22.67 7.48
#